data_bdc512b3ba04b4b4eb329fa1ec7dd270
#
_entry.id   bdc512b3ba04b4b4eb329fa1ec7dd270
#
_cell.length_a   1.000
_cell.length_b   1.000
_cell.length_c   1.000
_cell.angle_alpha   90.00
_cell.angle_beta   90.00
_cell.angle_gamma   90.00
#
_symmetry.space_group_name_H-M   'P 1'
#
loop_
_entity.id
_entity.type
_entity.pdbx_description
1 polymer ?
#
loop_
_entity_poly.entity_id
_entity_poly.type
_entity_poly.pdbx_seq_one_letter_code
_entity_poly.pdbx_strand_id
1 'polypeptide(L)'
;LSSPDPHTGTPTVTPAATSAPATAPPAGAAPGAVDGRWGLLGPVGLVLAGGLSVQFGGALAVTLMPRAGALGIVSLRLAVAAVVLLVVCRPRLRGHSRADWGTVVVFGLTMAGMNGLFYQAIDRIPIGPAVTLEVLGPLALSVLTSRRAVNLVWAALALAGVFLLGGGGFESLDPAGVAFALGAGVMWAAYIVFSARTGRRFPQADGLALAMAVGALLFLPMGIAESGTRLLEPSTLGLGAGVAMLSSVLPYTLELLALRRLPAPTFAVLMSLGPAIAALAGFLVLDQALSAPQAAAIALVVAASMGAVRTQIGGGRRRGKRAVLPGPGAAEGQ
;
A
#
# COMPACT_ATOMS: atom_id res chain seq x y z
N LEU A 1 -54.45 57.41 46.71
CA LEU A 1 -55.55 56.68 47.43
C LEU A 1 -55.73 55.33 46.76
N SER A 2 -55.58 54.27 47.61
CA SER A 2 -56.12 52.92 47.55
C SER A 2 -55.58 51.94 46.55
N SER A 3 -54.74 51.09 47.04
CA SER A 3 -54.68 49.65 46.78
C SER A 3 -56.02 48.98 46.99
N PRO A 4 -56.30 47.73 46.63
CA PRO A 4 -55.38 46.60 46.80
C PRO A 4 -55.43 45.52 45.67
N ASP A 5 -54.40 44.65 45.71
CA ASP A 5 -54.25 43.27 45.24
C ASP A 5 -55.47 42.34 45.46
N PRO A 6 -55.37 41.06 45.12
CA PRO A 6 -54.46 40.19 44.35
C PRO A 6 -55.22 39.13 43.53
N HIS A 7 -54.62 38.55 42.54
CA HIS A 7 -54.94 37.19 42.13
C HIS A 7 -53.72 36.40 41.76
N THR A 8 -53.23 35.65 42.72
CA THR A 8 -52.30 34.51 42.54
C THR A 8 -52.90 33.49 41.60
N GLY A 9 -52.37 33.47 40.38
CA GLY A 9 -52.62 32.38 39.44
C GLY A 9 -51.40 31.45 39.45
N THR A 10 -51.47 30.36 40.16
CA THR A 10 -50.58 29.26 40.15
C THR A 10 -50.54 28.65 38.73
N PRO A 11 -49.39 28.54 38.04
CA PRO A 11 -49.34 27.81 36.78
C PRO A 11 -49.43 26.31 37.09
N THR A 12 -50.48 25.71 36.59
CA THR A 12 -50.67 24.25 36.54
C THR A 12 -49.57 23.65 35.69
N VAL A 13 -48.68 22.93 36.35
CA VAL A 13 -47.67 22.11 35.67
C VAL A 13 -48.36 20.93 35.03
N THR A 14 -48.51 20.96 33.73
CA THR A 14 -48.89 19.78 32.92
C THR A 14 -47.76 18.78 32.99
N PRO A 15 -47.99 17.53 33.40
CA PRO A 15 -46.90 16.53 33.40
C PRO A 15 -46.42 16.29 31.95
N ALA A 16 -45.15 16.52 31.74
CA ALA A 16 -44.46 16.22 30.48
C ALA A 16 -44.70 14.76 30.15
N ALA A 17 -45.19 14.51 28.96
CA ALA A 17 -45.30 13.19 28.38
C ALA A 17 -43.96 12.50 28.45
N THR A 18 -43.90 11.40 29.18
CA THR A 18 -42.76 10.49 29.26
C THR A 18 -42.44 10.00 27.86
N SER A 19 -41.43 10.58 27.24
CA SER A 19 -40.86 10.06 26.00
C SER A 19 -40.35 8.64 26.27
N ALA A 20 -40.97 7.66 25.66
CA ALA A 20 -40.50 6.30 25.66
C ALA A 20 -39.01 6.27 25.23
N PRO A 21 -38.17 5.45 25.88
CA PRO A 21 -36.76 5.34 25.45
C PRO A 21 -36.75 4.90 24.00
N ALA A 22 -36.04 5.67 23.15
CA ALA A 22 -35.76 5.28 21.77
C ALA A 22 -35.17 3.88 21.81
N THR A 23 -35.87 2.93 21.23
CA THR A 23 -35.36 1.58 21.00
C THR A 23 -34.03 1.74 20.25
N ALA A 24 -32.93 1.32 20.88
CA ALA A 24 -31.64 1.23 20.24
C ALA A 24 -31.83 0.46 18.91
N PRO A 25 -31.22 0.91 17.81
CA PRO A 25 -31.28 0.14 16.56
C PRO A 25 -30.78 -1.27 16.87
N PRO A 26 -31.36 -2.32 16.27
CA PRO A 26 -30.92 -3.68 16.52
C PRO A 26 -29.41 -3.74 16.26
N ALA A 27 -28.70 -4.27 17.25
CA ALA A 27 -27.25 -4.48 17.16
C ALA A 27 -26.96 -5.08 15.79
N GLY A 28 -26.24 -4.31 14.98
CA GLY A 28 -25.94 -4.68 13.60
C GLY A 28 -25.51 -6.13 13.56
N ALA A 29 -26.12 -6.90 12.67
CA ALA A 29 -25.74 -8.26 12.41
C ALA A 29 -24.21 -8.34 12.37
N ALA A 30 -23.64 -9.14 13.25
CA ALA A 30 -22.22 -9.49 13.18
C ALA A 30 -21.92 -9.84 11.72
N PRO A 31 -20.83 -9.32 11.12
CA PRO A 31 -20.50 -9.66 9.75
C PRO A 31 -20.54 -11.17 9.68
N GLY A 32 -21.47 -11.72 8.89
CA GLY A 32 -21.79 -13.12 8.85
C GLY A 32 -20.51 -13.94 8.84
N ALA A 33 -20.40 -14.88 9.75
CA ALA A 33 -19.32 -15.84 9.78
C ALA A 33 -19.20 -16.37 8.35
N VAL A 34 -18.09 -16.03 7.69
CA VAL A 34 -17.80 -16.51 6.34
C VAL A 34 -17.64 -18.01 6.49
N ASP A 35 -18.67 -18.74 6.11
CA ASP A 35 -18.74 -20.17 6.19
C ASP A 35 -17.50 -20.77 5.49
N GLY A 36 -16.67 -21.38 6.29
CA GLY A 36 -15.68 -22.33 5.84
C GLY A 36 -14.52 -21.81 4.99
N ARG A 37 -13.54 -22.68 4.77
CA ARG A 37 -12.30 -22.50 3.98
C ARG A 37 -12.53 -21.87 2.59
N TRP A 38 -13.68 -22.02 1.98
CA TRP A 38 -14.07 -21.46 0.69
C TRP A 38 -14.32 -19.95 0.72
N GLY A 39 -14.80 -19.39 1.83
CA GLY A 39 -15.03 -17.96 1.97
C GLY A 39 -13.75 -17.12 2.02
N LEU A 40 -12.60 -17.69 2.42
CA LEU A 40 -11.29 -17.04 2.44
C LEU A 40 -10.55 -17.16 1.10
N LEU A 41 -10.84 -18.18 0.30
CA LEU A 41 -10.17 -18.40 -0.99
C LEU A 41 -10.43 -17.25 -1.98
N GLY A 42 -11.64 -16.71 -2.01
CA GLY A 42 -11.96 -15.58 -2.87
C GLY A 42 -11.11 -14.34 -2.58
N PRO A 43 -11.08 -13.81 -1.34
CA PRO A 43 -10.26 -12.65 -0.99
C PRO A 43 -8.76 -12.89 -1.08
N VAL A 44 -8.26 -14.09 -0.76
CA VAL A 44 -6.85 -14.48 -0.97
C VAL A 44 -6.52 -14.50 -2.45
N GLY A 45 -7.42 -15.07 -3.28
CA GLY A 45 -7.27 -15.05 -4.73
C GLY A 45 -7.19 -13.64 -5.32
N LEU A 46 -7.96 -12.68 -4.77
CA LEU A 46 -7.88 -11.28 -5.20
C LEU A 46 -6.50 -10.66 -4.92
N VAL A 47 -5.90 -10.92 -3.75
CA VAL A 47 -4.56 -10.43 -3.42
C VAL A 47 -3.51 -11.04 -4.34
N LEU A 48 -3.57 -12.35 -4.55
CA LEU A 48 -2.62 -13.04 -5.43
C LEU A 48 -2.78 -12.57 -6.89
N ALA A 49 -4.01 -12.40 -7.37
CA ALA A 49 -4.28 -11.86 -8.70
C ALA A 49 -3.77 -10.42 -8.84
N GLY A 50 -3.93 -9.59 -7.80
CA GLY A 50 -3.36 -8.24 -7.75
C GLY A 50 -1.85 -8.27 -7.82
N GLY A 51 -1.20 -9.10 -6.99
CA GLY A 51 0.25 -9.29 -7.01
C GLY A 51 0.78 -9.80 -8.35
N LEU A 52 0.13 -10.80 -8.95
CA LEU A 52 0.46 -11.26 -10.29
C LEU A 52 0.31 -10.12 -11.31
N SER A 53 -0.80 -9.40 -11.28
CA SER A 53 -1.05 -8.28 -12.19
C SER A 53 0.04 -7.22 -12.13
N VAL A 54 0.46 -6.80 -10.92
CA VAL A 54 1.55 -5.82 -10.75
C VAL A 54 2.85 -6.32 -11.37
N GLN A 55 3.24 -7.56 -11.06
CA GLN A 55 4.55 -8.08 -11.48
C GLN A 55 4.58 -8.39 -12.99
N PHE A 56 3.50 -8.93 -13.54
CA PHE A 56 3.39 -9.12 -14.99
C PHE A 56 3.29 -7.80 -15.74
N GLY A 57 2.59 -6.80 -15.17
CA GLY A 57 2.58 -5.42 -15.68
C GLY A 57 3.97 -4.79 -15.68
N GLY A 58 4.77 -5.03 -14.63
CA GLY A 58 6.17 -4.62 -14.54
C GLY A 58 7.05 -5.33 -15.59
N ALA A 59 6.91 -6.64 -15.74
CA ALA A 59 7.64 -7.40 -16.76
C ALA A 59 7.27 -6.94 -18.19
N LEU A 60 5.98 -6.69 -18.46
CA LEU A 60 5.54 -6.13 -19.73
C LEU A 60 6.13 -4.73 -19.97
N ALA A 61 6.26 -3.91 -18.92
CA ALA A 61 6.88 -2.60 -19.04
C ALA A 61 8.35 -2.69 -19.49
N VAL A 62 9.11 -3.68 -19.01
CA VAL A 62 10.51 -3.91 -19.45
C VAL A 62 10.57 -4.15 -20.95
N THR A 63 9.64 -4.89 -21.55
CA THR A 63 9.59 -5.11 -23.00
C THR A 63 9.36 -3.85 -23.82
N LEU A 64 8.81 -2.80 -23.19
CA LEU A 64 8.55 -1.51 -23.83
C LEU A 64 9.68 -0.50 -23.63
N MET A 65 10.58 -0.72 -22.67
CA MET A 65 11.69 0.19 -22.36
C MET A 65 12.56 0.54 -23.57
N PRO A 66 12.88 -0.38 -24.50
CA PRO A 66 13.64 -0.05 -25.70
C PRO A 66 12.97 0.98 -26.62
N ARG A 67 11.64 1.15 -26.52
CA ARG A 67 10.86 2.10 -27.35
C ARG A 67 10.65 3.45 -26.66
N ALA A 68 10.32 3.43 -25.38
CA ALA A 68 9.87 4.61 -24.66
C ALA A 68 10.74 4.96 -23.44
N GLY A 69 11.84 4.26 -23.22
CA GLY A 69 12.68 4.46 -22.04
C GLY A 69 11.96 4.15 -20.71
N ALA A 70 12.71 4.08 -19.63
CA ALA A 70 12.16 3.80 -18.32
C ALA A 70 11.26 4.95 -17.80
N LEU A 71 11.72 6.21 -17.94
CA LEU A 71 10.95 7.38 -17.49
C LEU A 71 9.71 7.63 -18.36
N GLY A 72 9.82 7.33 -19.68
CA GLY A 72 8.67 7.42 -20.58
C GLY A 72 7.54 6.49 -20.18
N ILE A 73 7.84 5.25 -19.83
CA ILE A 73 6.85 4.27 -19.36
C ILE A 73 6.27 4.68 -18.01
N VAL A 74 7.10 5.13 -17.06
CA VAL A 74 6.63 5.64 -15.76
C VAL A 74 5.68 6.82 -15.96
N SER A 75 6.02 7.76 -16.86
CA SER A 75 5.17 8.92 -17.14
C SER A 75 3.81 8.52 -17.71
N LEU A 76 3.77 7.62 -18.68
CA LEU A 76 2.51 7.08 -19.24
C LEU A 76 1.69 6.35 -18.16
N ARG A 77 2.34 5.48 -17.38
CA ARG A 77 1.68 4.74 -16.30
C ARG A 77 1.04 5.67 -15.29
N LEU A 78 1.79 6.67 -14.79
CA LEU A 78 1.28 7.61 -13.80
C LEU A 78 0.20 8.53 -14.40
N ALA A 79 0.36 8.99 -15.64
CA ALA A 79 -0.62 9.83 -16.31
C ALA A 79 -1.96 9.09 -16.52
N VAL A 80 -1.92 7.88 -17.07
CA VAL A 80 -3.12 7.08 -17.27
C VAL A 80 -3.80 6.74 -15.94
N ALA A 81 -3.02 6.32 -14.93
CA ALA A 81 -3.56 6.02 -13.60
C ALA A 81 -4.16 7.27 -12.93
N ALA A 82 -3.51 8.43 -13.06
CA ALA A 82 -4.03 9.70 -12.56
C ALA A 82 -5.35 10.07 -13.23
N VAL A 83 -5.44 9.99 -14.56
CA VAL A 83 -6.67 10.27 -15.30
C VAL A 83 -7.80 9.35 -14.87
N VAL A 84 -7.55 8.04 -14.82
CA VAL A 84 -8.56 7.05 -14.39
C VAL A 84 -9.04 7.34 -12.97
N LEU A 85 -8.12 7.55 -12.02
CA LEU A 85 -8.48 7.80 -10.63
C LEU A 85 -9.19 9.14 -10.44
N LEU A 86 -8.77 10.19 -11.14
CA LEU A 86 -9.44 11.51 -11.08
C LEU A 86 -10.88 11.42 -11.64
N VAL A 87 -11.09 10.67 -12.73
CA VAL A 87 -12.42 10.49 -13.32
C VAL A 87 -13.32 9.64 -12.42
N VAL A 88 -12.78 8.58 -11.82
CA VAL A 88 -13.54 7.64 -10.97
C VAL A 88 -13.82 8.26 -9.60
N CYS A 89 -12.80 8.80 -8.92
CA CYS A 89 -12.92 9.30 -7.56
C CYS A 89 -13.52 10.71 -7.50
N ARG A 90 -13.30 11.55 -8.54
CA ARG A 90 -13.76 12.95 -8.60
C ARG A 90 -13.44 13.74 -7.33
N PRO A 91 -12.15 13.80 -6.92
CA PRO A 91 -11.75 14.34 -5.64
C PRO A 91 -12.17 15.79 -5.48
N ARG A 92 -12.62 16.16 -4.29
CA ARG A 92 -12.95 17.55 -3.96
C ARG A 92 -11.66 18.32 -3.76
N LEU A 93 -11.45 19.37 -4.58
CA LEU A 93 -10.25 20.21 -4.49
C LEU A 93 -10.38 21.34 -3.46
N ARG A 94 -11.60 21.67 -3.03
CA ARG A 94 -11.88 22.74 -2.09
C ARG A 94 -12.09 22.21 -0.67
N GLY A 95 -11.75 23.04 0.32
CA GLY A 95 -11.96 22.69 1.74
C GLY A 95 -10.76 22.03 2.41
N HIS A 96 -9.61 21.90 1.73
CA HIS A 96 -8.38 21.34 2.28
C HIS A 96 -7.41 22.45 2.73
N SER A 97 -6.75 22.22 3.87
CA SER A 97 -5.73 23.12 4.41
C SER A 97 -4.42 23.05 3.60
N ARG A 98 -3.53 24.04 3.76
CA ARG A 98 -2.17 23.97 3.20
C ARG A 98 -1.39 22.76 3.67
N ALA A 99 -1.62 22.32 4.92
CA ALA A 99 -0.98 21.12 5.48
C ALA A 99 -1.48 19.83 4.83
N ASP A 100 -2.76 19.78 4.42
CA ASP A 100 -3.32 18.64 3.69
C ASP A 100 -2.72 18.54 2.30
N TRP A 101 -2.65 19.66 1.58
CA TRP A 101 -1.98 19.73 0.29
C TRP A 101 -0.51 19.37 0.38
N GLY A 102 0.22 19.87 1.40
CA GLY A 102 1.60 19.46 1.65
C GLY A 102 1.75 17.94 1.84
N THR A 103 0.80 17.31 2.56
CA THR A 103 0.80 15.85 2.76
C THR A 103 0.59 15.08 1.45
N VAL A 104 -0.35 15.54 0.61
CA VAL A 104 -0.62 14.94 -0.72
C VAL A 104 0.57 15.10 -1.66
N VAL A 105 1.18 16.29 -1.69
CA VAL A 105 2.36 16.54 -2.53
C VAL A 105 3.50 15.62 -2.14
N VAL A 106 3.84 15.53 -0.84
CA VAL A 106 4.90 14.61 -0.37
C VAL A 106 4.53 13.16 -0.67
N PHE A 107 3.28 12.77 -0.50
CA PHE A 107 2.80 11.44 -0.86
C PHE A 107 2.96 11.16 -2.36
N GLY A 108 2.59 12.12 -3.22
CA GLY A 108 2.79 12.03 -4.67
C GLY A 108 4.25 11.94 -5.08
N LEU A 109 5.13 12.74 -4.44
CA LEU A 109 6.57 12.70 -4.68
C LEU A 109 7.20 11.37 -4.26
N THR A 110 6.83 10.83 -3.09
CA THR A 110 7.34 9.53 -2.64
C THR A 110 6.87 8.39 -3.55
N MET A 111 5.62 8.41 -3.97
CA MET A 111 5.06 7.43 -4.89
C MET A 111 5.69 7.51 -6.28
N ALA A 112 5.84 8.70 -6.81
CA ALA A 112 6.49 8.94 -8.10
C ALA A 112 7.97 8.55 -8.05
N GLY A 113 8.70 8.93 -6.98
CA GLY A 113 10.08 8.55 -6.76
C GLY A 113 10.25 7.03 -6.66
N MET A 114 9.37 6.35 -5.89
CA MET A 114 9.35 4.88 -5.80
C MET A 114 9.24 4.26 -7.20
N ASN A 115 8.23 4.66 -7.97
CA ASN A 115 8.04 4.12 -9.31
C ASN A 115 9.20 4.45 -10.25
N GLY A 116 9.68 5.70 -10.27
CA GLY A 116 10.78 6.11 -11.13
C GLY A 116 12.06 5.35 -10.86
N LEU A 117 12.45 5.24 -9.59
CA LEU A 117 13.64 4.49 -9.17
C LEU A 117 13.49 2.99 -9.44
N PHE A 118 12.31 2.42 -9.19
CA PHE A 118 12.06 1.01 -9.48
C PHE A 118 12.20 0.69 -10.98
N TYR A 119 11.65 1.53 -11.85
CA TYR A 119 11.78 1.32 -13.30
C TYR A 119 13.21 1.52 -13.80
N GLN A 120 13.96 2.44 -13.22
CA GLN A 120 15.40 2.56 -13.48
C GLN A 120 16.18 1.32 -12.98
N ALA A 121 15.71 0.67 -11.93
CA ALA A 121 16.31 -0.57 -11.45
C ALA A 121 16.06 -1.73 -12.43
N ILE A 122 14.78 -1.98 -12.80
CA ILE A 122 14.43 -3.11 -13.68
C ILE A 122 14.87 -2.95 -15.14
N ASP A 123 15.28 -1.75 -15.54
CA ASP A 123 15.97 -1.48 -16.79
C ASP A 123 17.43 -2.00 -16.79
N ARG A 124 18.02 -2.19 -15.59
CA ARG A 124 19.44 -2.54 -15.40
C ARG A 124 19.65 -3.91 -14.79
N ILE A 125 18.74 -4.35 -13.92
CA ILE A 125 18.83 -5.64 -13.24
C ILE A 125 17.53 -6.44 -13.39
N PRO A 126 17.58 -7.78 -13.31
CA PRO A 126 16.40 -8.62 -13.40
C PRO A 126 15.31 -8.23 -12.38
N ILE A 127 14.03 -8.36 -12.76
CA ILE A 127 12.91 -7.89 -11.97
C ILE A 127 12.80 -8.61 -10.60
N GLY A 128 13.12 -9.90 -10.52
CA GLY A 128 13.14 -10.65 -9.26
C GLY A 128 14.08 -10.07 -8.21
N PRO A 129 15.38 -9.92 -8.50
CA PRO A 129 16.33 -9.19 -7.68
C PRO A 129 15.90 -7.76 -7.34
N ALA A 130 15.40 -6.99 -8.32
CA ALA A 130 14.95 -5.61 -8.09
C ALA A 130 13.84 -5.52 -7.02
N VAL A 131 12.80 -6.34 -7.13
CA VAL A 131 11.70 -6.39 -6.14
C VAL A 131 12.19 -6.93 -4.80
N THR A 132 13.15 -7.85 -4.79
CA THR A 132 13.75 -8.36 -3.55
C THR A 132 14.47 -7.26 -2.77
N LEU A 133 15.22 -6.40 -3.45
CA LEU A 133 15.90 -5.26 -2.84
C LEU A 133 14.91 -4.17 -2.41
N GLU A 134 13.91 -3.88 -3.23
CA GLU A 134 12.89 -2.88 -2.93
C GLU A 134 12.10 -3.21 -1.65
N VAL A 135 11.73 -4.48 -1.44
CA VAL A 135 10.99 -4.95 -0.24
C VAL A 135 11.76 -4.72 1.07
N LEU A 136 13.08 -4.54 1.02
CA LEU A 136 13.88 -4.23 2.21
C LEU A 136 13.46 -2.90 2.86
N GLY A 137 12.94 -1.93 2.10
CA GLY A 137 12.45 -0.67 2.64
C GLY A 137 11.29 -0.84 3.63
N PRO A 138 10.15 -1.41 3.23
CA PRO A 138 9.06 -1.77 4.14
C PRO A 138 9.49 -2.67 5.30
N LEU A 139 10.38 -3.63 5.05
CA LEU A 139 10.92 -4.50 6.10
C LEU A 139 11.74 -3.69 7.13
N ALA A 140 12.64 -2.81 6.68
CA ALA A 140 13.39 -1.92 7.56
C ALA A 140 12.47 -1.01 8.37
N LEU A 141 11.44 -0.41 7.74
CA LEU A 141 10.43 0.37 8.45
C LEU A 141 9.73 -0.45 9.54
N SER A 142 9.39 -1.70 9.24
CA SER A 142 8.78 -2.64 10.18
C SER A 142 9.67 -2.92 11.39
N VAL A 143 10.97 -3.15 11.16
CA VAL A 143 11.96 -3.40 12.22
C VAL A 143 12.18 -2.16 13.07
N LEU A 144 12.35 -0.99 12.45
CA LEU A 144 12.62 0.27 13.14
C LEU A 144 11.44 0.75 14.02
N THR A 145 10.22 0.50 13.55
CA THR A 145 9.01 0.88 14.30
C THR A 145 8.65 -0.09 15.42
N SER A 146 9.12 -1.33 15.33
CA SER A 146 8.83 -2.39 16.29
C SER A 146 10.06 -2.68 17.16
N ARG A 147 10.10 -2.17 18.37
CA ARG A 147 11.21 -2.37 19.36
C ARG A 147 11.33 -3.81 19.89
N ARG A 148 11.21 -4.84 19.03
CA ARG A 148 11.26 -6.24 19.43
C ARG A 148 12.53 -6.90 18.92
N ALA A 149 13.28 -7.56 19.81
CA ALA A 149 14.50 -8.28 19.45
C ALA A 149 14.31 -9.31 18.32
N VAL A 150 13.13 -9.97 18.27
CA VAL A 150 12.82 -10.94 17.20
C VAL A 150 12.83 -10.30 15.79
N ASN A 151 12.60 -8.99 15.67
CA ASN A 151 12.68 -8.34 14.37
C ASN A 151 14.12 -8.18 13.87
N LEU A 152 15.11 -8.22 14.77
CA LEU A 152 16.52 -8.28 14.38
C LEU A 152 16.84 -9.62 13.68
N VAL A 153 16.18 -10.71 14.06
CA VAL A 153 16.32 -12.01 13.38
C VAL A 153 15.81 -11.90 11.94
N TRP A 154 14.66 -11.26 11.75
CA TRP A 154 14.12 -11.06 10.39
C TRP A 154 14.97 -10.12 9.56
N ALA A 155 15.53 -9.07 10.18
CA ALA A 155 16.48 -8.18 9.51
C ALA A 155 17.76 -8.93 9.11
N ALA A 156 18.32 -9.76 10.00
CA ALA A 156 19.50 -10.55 9.70
C ALA A 156 19.24 -11.57 8.58
N LEU A 157 18.05 -12.19 8.58
CA LEU A 157 17.65 -13.13 7.53
C LEU A 157 17.51 -12.43 6.16
N ALA A 158 16.95 -11.22 6.15
CA ALA A 158 16.85 -10.40 4.94
C ALA A 158 18.23 -9.96 4.44
N LEU A 159 19.12 -9.54 5.35
CA LEU A 159 20.51 -9.19 5.00
C LEU A 159 21.28 -10.40 4.46
N ALA A 160 21.08 -11.59 5.04
CA ALA A 160 21.65 -12.82 4.50
C ALA A 160 21.13 -13.11 3.09
N GLY A 161 19.83 -12.89 2.83
CA GLY A 161 19.25 -12.99 1.49
C GLY A 161 19.89 -12.01 0.51
N VAL A 162 20.07 -10.75 0.92
CA VAL A 162 20.76 -9.73 0.09
C VAL A 162 22.21 -10.10 -0.14
N PHE A 163 22.91 -10.59 0.86
CA PHE A 163 24.29 -11.07 0.71
C PHE A 163 24.40 -12.23 -0.28
N LEU A 164 23.48 -13.21 -0.21
CA LEU A 164 23.39 -14.30 -1.18
C LEU A 164 23.05 -13.82 -2.58
N LEU A 165 22.15 -12.83 -2.69
CA LEU A 165 21.85 -12.20 -3.97
C LEU A 165 23.10 -11.58 -4.57
N GLY A 166 24.00 -11.08 -3.73
CA GLY A 166 25.27 -10.49 -4.06
C GLY A 166 26.44 -11.46 -4.22
N GLY A 167 26.61 -12.39 -3.30
CA GLY A 167 27.75 -13.33 -3.25
C GLY A 167 27.72 -14.43 -4.31
N GLY A 168 26.53 -14.67 -4.91
CA GLY A 168 26.37 -15.55 -6.07
C GLY A 168 26.45 -14.79 -7.40
N GLY A 169 26.80 -13.49 -7.41
CA GLY A 169 26.81 -12.69 -8.61
C GLY A 169 26.55 -11.19 -8.45
N PHE A 170 27.03 -10.52 -7.37
CA PHE A 170 27.11 -9.05 -7.42
C PHE A 170 28.02 -8.57 -8.53
N GLU A 171 29.00 -9.39 -8.90
CA GLU A 171 29.78 -9.16 -10.12
C GLU A 171 28.92 -9.20 -11.39
N SER A 172 27.70 -9.74 -11.33
CA SER A 172 26.75 -9.84 -12.44
C SER A 172 25.61 -8.81 -12.42
N LEU A 173 25.38 -8.10 -11.29
CA LEU A 173 24.33 -7.07 -11.19
C LEU A 173 24.94 -5.68 -11.35
N ASP A 174 24.29 -4.84 -12.17
CA ASP A 174 24.67 -3.43 -12.30
C ASP A 174 24.53 -2.71 -10.95
N PRO A 175 25.61 -2.12 -10.39
CA PRO A 175 25.57 -1.41 -9.11
C PRO A 175 24.57 -0.23 -9.10
N ALA A 176 24.39 0.44 -10.25
CA ALA A 176 23.40 1.51 -10.37
C ALA A 176 21.98 0.95 -10.26
N GLY A 177 21.70 -0.20 -10.89
CA GLY A 177 20.43 -0.91 -10.76
C GLY A 177 20.11 -1.30 -9.31
N VAL A 178 21.12 -1.80 -8.58
CA VAL A 178 21.01 -2.11 -7.14
C VAL A 178 20.72 -0.85 -6.33
N ALA A 179 21.44 0.24 -6.58
CA ALA A 179 21.22 1.52 -5.88
C ALA A 179 19.80 2.08 -6.14
N PHE A 180 19.34 1.99 -7.38
CA PHE A 180 17.96 2.39 -7.73
C PHE A 180 16.91 1.52 -7.02
N ALA A 181 17.10 0.22 -6.95
CA ALA A 181 16.18 -0.69 -6.26
C ALA A 181 16.10 -0.40 -4.75
N LEU A 182 17.25 -0.19 -4.10
CA LEU A 182 17.31 0.21 -2.69
C LEU A 182 16.67 1.59 -2.46
N GLY A 183 16.92 2.54 -3.35
CA GLY A 183 16.30 3.86 -3.34
C GLY A 183 14.77 3.77 -3.48
N ALA A 184 14.28 2.92 -4.37
CA ALA A 184 12.85 2.61 -4.51
C ALA A 184 12.27 2.06 -3.20
N GLY A 185 12.99 1.16 -2.53
CA GLY A 185 12.62 0.63 -1.22
C GLY A 185 12.49 1.72 -0.14
N VAL A 186 13.42 2.66 -0.08
CA VAL A 186 13.33 3.82 0.82
C VAL A 186 12.09 4.67 0.52
N MET A 187 11.83 4.93 -0.76
CA MET A 187 10.63 5.66 -1.18
C MET A 187 9.36 4.87 -0.86
N TRP A 188 9.38 3.54 -0.96
CA TRP A 188 8.25 2.70 -0.57
C TRP A 188 7.96 2.78 0.93
N ALA A 189 9.00 2.74 1.77
CA ALA A 189 8.85 2.96 3.21
C ALA A 189 8.22 4.33 3.52
N ALA A 190 8.67 5.39 2.85
CA ALA A 190 8.09 6.72 2.96
C ALA A 190 6.64 6.77 2.44
N TYR A 191 6.36 6.12 1.30
CA TYR A 191 5.01 5.95 0.75
C TYR A 191 4.04 5.35 1.78
N ILE A 192 4.43 4.29 2.49
CA ILE A 192 3.60 3.64 3.52
C ILE A 192 3.23 4.66 4.62
N VAL A 193 4.21 5.44 5.07
CA VAL A 193 3.99 6.47 6.12
C VAL A 193 3.06 7.58 5.63
N PHE A 194 3.31 8.12 4.43
CA PHE A 194 2.52 9.23 3.89
C PHE A 194 1.16 8.80 3.37
N SER A 195 1.02 7.59 2.85
CA SER A 195 -0.26 6.96 2.51
C SER A 195 -1.18 6.89 3.73
N ALA A 196 -0.66 6.41 4.86
CA ALA A 196 -1.41 6.36 6.11
C ALA A 196 -1.79 7.75 6.65
N ARG A 197 -0.93 8.77 6.47
CA ARG A 197 -1.24 10.16 6.84
C ARG A 197 -2.29 10.78 5.94
N THR A 198 -2.18 10.57 4.65
CA THR A 198 -3.12 11.07 3.63
C THR A 198 -4.50 10.44 3.82
N GLY A 199 -4.57 9.13 4.06
CA GLY A 199 -5.83 8.42 4.31
C GLY A 199 -6.59 8.89 5.55
N ARG A 200 -5.93 9.57 6.52
CA ARG A 200 -6.60 10.21 7.66
C ARG A 200 -7.15 11.59 7.36
N ARG A 201 -6.70 12.23 6.27
CA ARG A 201 -7.05 13.62 5.92
C ARG A 201 -7.98 13.73 4.73
N PHE A 202 -7.96 12.73 3.87
CA PHE A 202 -8.76 12.69 2.65
C PHE A 202 -9.74 11.51 2.67
N PRO A 203 -11.00 11.71 2.25
CA PRO A 203 -11.96 10.63 2.18
C PRO A 203 -11.61 9.63 1.08
N GLN A 204 -11.90 8.36 1.31
CA GLN A 204 -11.78 7.28 0.33
C GLN A 204 -10.42 7.25 -0.40
N ALA A 205 -10.44 7.34 -1.73
CA ALA A 205 -9.26 7.32 -2.60
C ALA A 205 -8.87 8.72 -3.14
N ASP A 206 -9.50 9.80 -2.64
CA ASP A 206 -9.25 11.17 -3.13
C ASP A 206 -7.78 11.56 -2.98
N GLY A 207 -7.19 11.27 -1.83
CA GLY A 207 -5.77 11.55 -1.58
C GLY A 207 -4.83 10.78 -2.50
N LEU A 208 -5.19 9.55 -2.86
CA LEU A 208 -4.43 8.75 -3.84
C LEU A 208 -4.55 9.32 -5.25
N ALA A 209 -5.75 9.70 -5.68
CA ALA A 209 -5.98 10.30 -6.99
C ALA A 209 -5.18 11.61 -7.17
N LEU A 210 -5.17 12.45 -6.14
CA LEU A 210 -4.40 13.71 -6.14
C LEU A 210 -2.88 13.44 -6.11
N ALA A 211 -2.42 12.48 -5.33
CA ALA A 211 -1.01 12.09 -5.28
C ALA A 211 -0.53 11.51 -6.63
N MET A 212 -1.37 10.68 -7.29
CA MET A 212 -1.08 10.21 -8.65
C MET A 212 -0.97 11.36 -9.65
N ALA A 213 -1.84 12.37 -9.55
CA ALA A 213 -1.76 13.56 -10.40
C ALA A 213 -0.45 14.34 -10.17
N VAL A 214 -0.02 14.52 -8.92
CA VAL A 214 1.28 15.13 -8.59
C VAL A 214 2.42 14.33 -9.21
N GLY A 215 2.39 13.00 -9.06
CA GLY A 215 3.40 12.10 -9.66
C GLY A 215 3.42 12.19 -11.18
N ALA A 216 2.25 12.21 -11.82
CA ALA A 216 2.14 12.35 -13.27
C ALA A 216 2.71 13.71 -13.75
N LEU A 217 2.38 14.80 -13.07
CA LEU A 217 2.91 16.13 -13.39
C LEU A 217 4.43 16.21 -13.27
N LEU A 218 5.02 15.50 -12.32
CA LEU A 218 6.47 15.44 -12.14
C LEU A 218 7.14 14.61 -13.24
N PHE A 219 6.59 13.43 -13.55
CA PHE A 219 7.24 12.51 -14.48
C PHE A 219 6.93 12.77 -15.95
N LEU A 220 5.81 13.42 -16.25
CA LEU A 220 5.43 13.73 -17.64
C LEU A 220 6.52 14.52 -18.39
N PRO A 221 7.09 15.63 -17.86
CA PRO A 221 8.18 16.33 -18.53
C PRO A 221 9.44 15.47 -18.67
N MET A 222 9.75 14.64 -17.68
CA MET A 222 10.92 13.74 -17.72
C MET A 222 10.75 12.65 -18.80
N GLY A 223 9.56 12.05 -18.87
CA GLY A 223 9.25 11.07 -19.92
C GLY A 223 9.26 11.68 -21.32
N ILE A 224 8.74 12.90 -21.49
CA ILE A 224 8.81 13.62 -22.77
C ILE A 224 10.26 13.92 -23.14
N ALA A 225 11.09 14.33 -22.18
CA ALA A 225 12.50 14.61 -22.43
C ALA A 225 13.28 13.35 -22.85
N GLU A 226 12.97 12.18 -22.28
CA GLU A 226 13.62 10.90 -22.62
C GLU A 226 13.13 10.34 -23.96
N SER A 227 11.83 10.32 -24.17
CA SER A 227 11.18 9.56 -25.25
C SER A 227 10.69 10.42 -26.42
N GLY A 228 10.54 11.74 -26.21
CA GLY A 228 10.06 12.67 -27.23
C GLY A 228 8.69 12.29 -27.79
N THR A 229 8.57 12.37 -29.12
CA THR A 229 7.31 12.06 -29.83
C THR A 229 6.93 10.58 -29.80
N ARG A 230 7.86 9.68 -29.48
CA ARG A 230 7.59 8.22 -29.40
C ARG A 230 6.52 7.88 -28.35
N LEU A 231 6.35 8.72 -27.31
CA LEU A 231 5.27 8.57 -26.34
C LEU A 231 3.88 8.71 -26.96
N LEU A 232 3.75 9.47 -28.06
CA LEU A 232 2.47 9.71 -28.73
C LEU A 232 2.15 8.68 -29.81
N GLU A 233 3.06 7.77 -30.08
CA GLU A 233 2.80 6.67 -31.03
C GLU A 233 1.64 5.80 -30.51
N PRO A 234 0.64 5.46 -31.37
CA PRO A 234 -0.52 4.69 -30.95
C PRO A 234 -0.17 3.36 -30.28
N SER A 235 0.89 2.69 -30.76
CA SER A 235 1.38 1.44 -30.18
C SER A 235 1.96 1.63 -28.79
N THR A 236 2.76 2.70 -28.57
CA THR A 236 3.34 3.05 -27.27
C THR A 236 2.25 3.47 -26.27
N LEU A 237 1.28 4.29 -26.72
CA LEU A 237 0.13 4.67 -25.89
C LEU A 237 -0.73 3.47 -25.50
N GLY A 238 -1.04 2.58 -26.45
CA GLY A 238 -1.84 1.40 -26.19
C GLY A 238 -1.18 0.43 -25.22
N LEU A 239 0.11 0.15 -25.42
CA LEU A 239 0.88 -0.71 -24.53
C LEU A 239 1.13 -0.04 -23.18
N GLY A 240 1.44 1.26 -23.15
CA GLY A 240 1.57 2.03 -21.90
C GLY A 240 0.27 2.06 -21.09
N ALA A 241 -0.88 2.19 -21.76
CA ALA A 241 -2.18 2.05 -21.12
C ALA A 241 -2.39 0.63 -20.57
N GLY A 242 -2.01 -0.41 -21.31
CA GLY A 242 -2.01 -1.80 -20.85
C GLY A 242 -1.17 -2.00 -19.58
N VAL A 243 0.06 -1.46 -19.57
CA VAL A 243 0.93 -1.48 -18.39
C VAL A 243 0.28 -0.74 -17.23
N ALA A 244 -0.32 0.45 -17.45
CA ALA A 244 -0.99 1.22 -16.41
C ALA A 244 -2.19 0.44 -15.82
N MET A 245 -2.97 -0.22 -16.66
CA MET A 245 -4.09 -1.06 -16.21
C MET A 245 -3.62 -2.24 -15.37
N LEU A 246 -2.61 -2.99 -15.84
CA LEU A 246 -2.08 -4.18 -15.16
C LEU A 246 -1.33 -3.83 -13.87
N SER A 247 -0.54 -2.76 -13.86
CA SER A 247 0.34 -2.44 -12.73
C SER A 247 -0.22 -1.38 -11.76
N SER A 248 -1.38 -0.77 -12.07
CA SER A 248 -1.99 0.23 -11.19
C SER A 248 -3.50 0.02 -11.01
N VAL A 249 -4.30 0.14 -12.05
CA VAL A 249 -5.77 0.18 -11.91
C VAL A 249 -6.31 -1.16 -11.39
N LEU A 250 -5.95 -2.25 -12.04
CA LEU A 250 -6.43 -3.59 -11.68
C LEU A 250 -5.96 -4.01 -10.28
N PRO A 251 -4.65 -3.95 -9.93
CA PRO A 251 -4.20 -4.36 -8.60
C PRO A 251 -4.80 -3.50 -7.48
N TYR A 252 -4.86 -2.18 -7.61
CA TYR A 252 -5.48 -1.35 -6.57
C TYR A 252 -6.96 -1.67 -6.36
N THR A 253 -7.67 -2.02 -7.43
CA THR A 253 -9.08 -2.44 -7.33
C THR A 253 -9.19 -3.78 -6.60
N LEU A 254 -8.37 -4.76 -6.98
CA LEU A 254 -8.36 -6.09 -6.37
C LEU A 254 -7.94 -6.05 -4.90
N GLU A 255 -6.91 -5.25 -4.57
CA GLU A 255 -6.43 -5.03 -3.21
C GLU A 255 -7.50 -4.35 -2.33
N LEU A 256 -8.18 -3.33 -2.85
CA LEU A 256 -9.27 -2.67 -2.14
C LEU A 256 -10.42 -3.64 -1.83
N LEU A 257 -10.80 -4.48 -2.80
CA LEU A 257 -11.83 -5.50 -2.61
C LEU A 257 -11.39 -6.58 -1.61
N ALA A 258 -10.12 -6.97 -1.66
CA ALA A 258 -9.54 -7.93 -0.73
C ALA A 258 -9.50 -7.37 0.70
N LEU A 259 -9.04 -6.13 0.90
CA LEU A 259 -8.94 -5.47 2.21
C LEU A 259 -10.30 -5.25 2.88
N ARG A 260 -11.39 -5.21 2.13
CA ARG A 260 -12.75 -5.19 2.70
C ARG A 260 -13.14 -6.52 3.35
N ARG A 261 -12.46 -7.62 3.03
CA ARG A 261 -12.81 -8.98 3.45
C ARG A 261 -11.69 -9.69 4.21
N LEU A 262 -10.44 -9.24 4.05
CA LEU A 262 -9.27 -9.82 4.71
C LEU A 262 -8.77 -8.91 5.84
N PRO A 263 -8.36 -9.49 6.98
CA PRO A 263 -7.60 -8.74 7.97
C PRO A 263 -6.30 -8.20 7.35
N ALA A 264 -5.98 -6.94 7.61
CA ALA A 264 -4.75 -6.30 7.12
C ALA A 264 -3.47 -7.13 7.33
N PRO A 265 -3.33 -7.87 8.44
CA PRO A 265 -2.19 -8.76 8.65
C PRO A 265 -2.08 -9.92 7.65
N THR A 266 -3.21 -10.52 7.27
CA THR A 266 -3.22 -11.60 6.27
C THR A 266 -2.86 -11.04 4.90
N PHE A 267 -3.38 -9.86 4.56
CA PHE A 267 -3.03 -9.15 3.35
C PHE A 267 -1.52 -8.88 3.27
N ALA A 268 -0.90 -8.35 4.35
CA ALA A 268 0.53 -8.06 4.39
C ALA A 268 1.41 -9.32 4.23
N VAL A 269 0.98 -10.47 4.79
CA VAL A 269 1.68 -11.76 4.58
C VAL A 269 1.64 -12.17 3.10
N LEU A 270 0.50 -12.01 2.44
CA LEU A 270 0.37 -12.35 1.01
C LEU A 270 1.20 -11.41 0.12
N MET A 271 1.26 -10.12 0.44
CA MET A 271 2.10 -9.15 -0.26
C MET A 271 3.60 -9.46 -0.14
N SER A 272 4.02 -10.16 0.92
CA SER A 272 5.42 -10.62 1.08
C SER A 272 5.87 -11.64 0.02
N LEU A 273 4.94 -12.20 -0.76
CA LEU A 273 5.25 -13.08 -1.89
C LEU A 273 5.69 -12.31 -3.15
N GLY A 274 5.63 -10.98 -3.12
CA GLY A 274 5.99 -10.11 -4.25
C GLY A 274 7.28 -10.50 -4.98
N PRO A 275 8.43 -10.68 -4.28
CA PRO A 275 9.68 -11.07 -4.92
C PRO A 275 9.61 -12.41 -5.68
N ALA A 276 8.88 -13.39 -5.13
CA ALA A 276 8.72 -14.69 -5.77
C ALA A 276 7.83 -14.59 -7.04
N ILE A 277 6.76 -13.79 -6.97
CA ILE A 277 5.89 -13.53 -8.13
C ILE A 277 6.65 -12.72 -9.19
N ALA A 278 7.49 -11.75 -8.79
CA ALA A 278 8.34 -10.98 -9.69
C ALA A 278 9.33 -11.86 -10.43
N ALA A 279 10.00 -12.78 -9.71
CA ALA A 279 10.91 -13.75 -10.30
C ALA A 279 10.19 -14.65 -11.31
N LEU A 280 8.98 -15.12 -10.99
CA LEU A 280 8.15 -15.89 -11.92
C LEU A 280 7.77 -15.08 -13.17
N ALA A 281 7.37 -13.82 -13.00
CA ALA A 281 7.04 -12.93 -14.12
C ALA A 281 8.27 -12.66 -15.01
N GLY A 282 9.44 -12.43 -14.39
CA GLY A 282 10.72 -12.28 -15.10
C GLY A 282 11.10 -13.53 -15.91
N PHE A 283 10.93 -14.71 -15.32
CA PHE A 283 11.17 -15.98 -16.01
C PHE A 283 10.23 -16.19 -17.20
N LEU A 284 8.91 -15.99 -17.02
CA LEU A 284 7.90 -16.29 -18.02
C LEU A 284 7.80 -15.26 -19.16
N VAL A 285 8.11 -13.99 -18.89
CA VAL A 285 7.90 -12.87 -19.84
C VAL A 285 9.22 -12.36 -20.42
N LEU A 286 10.30 -12.42 -19.63
CA LEU A 286 11.58 -11.81 -19.98
C LEU A 286 12.69 -12.84 -20.17
N ASP A 287 12.39 -14.15 -20.11
CA ASP A 287 13.35 -15.26 -20.18
C ASP A 287 14.52 -15.13 -19.16
N GLN A 288 14.24 -14.48 -18.02
CA GLN A 288 15.22 -14.26 -16.96
C GLN A 288 15.35 -15.50 -16.09
N ALA A 289 16.34 -16.36 -16.38
CA ALA A 289 16.64 -17.51 -15.56
C ALA A 289 17.23 -17.07 -14.21
N LEU A 290 16.78 -17.73 -13.13
CA LEU A 290 17.32 -17.52 -11.79
C LEU A 290 18.43 -18.54 -11.51
N SER A 291 19.56 -18.06 -11.01
CA SER A 291 20.56 -18.93 -10.41
C SER A 291 20.09 -19.47 -9.06
N ALA A 292 20.65 -20.61 -8.62
CA ALA A 292 20.31 -21.18 -7.33
C ALA A 292 20.55 -20.22 -6.14
N PRO A 293 21.64 -19.43 -6.09
CA PRO A 293 21.82 -18.40 -5.05
C PRO A 293 20.73 -17.32 -5.08
N GLN A 294 20.31 -16.87 -6.27
CA GLN A 294 19.24 -15.87 -6.40
C GLN A 294 17.90 -16.42 -5.92
N ALA A 295 17.56 -17.67 -6.25
CA ALA A 295 16.36 -18.32 -5.76
C ALA A 295 16.37 -18.45 -4.23
N ALA A 296 17.51 -18.84 -3.65
CA ALA A 296 17.68 -18.91 -2.20
C ALA A 296 17.56 -17.52 -1.52
N ALA A 297 18.13 -16.49 -2.13
CA ALA A 297 18.05 -15.10 -1.68
C ALA A 297 16.58 -14.62 -1.63
N ILE A 298 15.83 -14.84 -2.70
CA ILE A 298 14.41 -14.49 -2.78
C ILE A 298 13.63 -15.23 -1.68
N ALA A 299 13.86 -16.53 -1.50
CA ALA A 299 13.19 -17.33 -0.48
C ALA A 299 13.49 -16.80 0.94
N LEU A 300 14.74 -16.41 1.24
CA LEU A 300 15.12 -15.83 2.53
C LEU A 300 14.42 -14.48 2.79
N VAL A 301 14.38 -13.60 1.80
CA VAL A 301 13.71 -12.28 1.93
C VAL A 301 12.20 -12.43 2.08
N VAL A 302 11.58 -13.36 1.34
CA VAL A 302 10.15 -13.70 1.50
C VAL A 302 9.89 -14.22 2.91
N ALA A 303 10.71 -15.15 3.40
CA ALA A 303 10.57 -15.70 4.76
C ALA A 303 10.76 -14.61 5.83
N ALA A 304 11.75 -13.72 5.66
CA ALA A 304 12.00 -12.59 6.56
C ALA A 304 10.79 -11.63 6.60
N SER A 305 10.25 -11.27 5.45
CA SER A 305 9.10 -10.38 5.32
C SER A 305 7.85 -10.98 5.96
N MET A 306 7.57 -12.26 5.68
CA MET A 306 6.45 -12.99 6.31
C MET A 306 6.60 -13.10 7.82
N GLY A 307 7.82 -13.37 8.29
CA GLY A 307 8.15 -13.49 9.72
C GLY A 307 7.97 -12.16 10.44
N ALA A 308 8.46 -11.06 9.88
CA ALA A 308 8.32 -9.72 10.43
C ALA A 308 6.83 -9.32 10.57
N VAL A 309 6.02 -9.57 9.54
CA VAL A 309 4.57 -9.30 9.56
C VAL A 309 3.87 -10.13 10.64
N ARG A 310 4.13 -11.44 10.72
CA ARG A 310 3.53 -12.33 11.75
C ARG A 310 3.89 -11.91 13.17
N THR A 311 5.11 -11.45 13.36
CA THR A 311 5.58 -10.98 14.67
C THR A 311 4.85 -9.72 15.13
N GLN A 312 4.56 -8.79 14.24
CA GLN A 312 3.77 -7.59 14.53
C GLN A 312 2.35 -7.95 14.98
N ILE A 313 1.72 -8.91 14.32
CA ILE A 313 0.37 -9.40 14.63
C ILE A 313 0.31 -10.00 16.04
N GLY A 314 1.21 -10.91 16.35
CA GLY A 314 1.26 -11.59 17.67
C GLY A 314 1.44 -10.62 18.83
N GLY A 315 2.10 -9.49 18.60
CA GLY A 315 2.32 -8.48 19.61
C GLY A 315 1.15 -7.56 19.90
N GLY A 316 0.35 -7.24 18.91
CA GLY A 316 -0.87 -6.46 19.07
C GLY A 316 -1.90 -7.22 19.94
N ARG A 317 -2.05 -8.52 19.72
CA ARG A 317 -2.95 -9.38 20.49
C ARG A 317 -2.55 -9.50 21.97
N ARG A 318 -1.24 -9.58 22.28
CA ARG A 318 -0.75 -9.65 23.68
C ARG A 318 -0.95 -8.33 24.42
N ARG A 319 -0.81 -7.20 23.75
CA ARG A 319 -1.02 -5.87 24.35
C ARG A 319 -2.51 -5.59 24.63
N GLY A 320 -3.40 -6.00 23.72
CA GLY A 320 -4.86 -5.91 23.90
C GLY A 320 -5.35 -6.79 25.06
N LYS A 321 -4.84 -8.02 25.23
CA LYS A 321 -5.20 -8.88 26.37
C LYS A 321 -4.71 -8.36 27.73
N ARG A 322 -3.57 -7.65 27.79
CA ARG A 322 -3.09 -7.05 29.06
C ARG A 322 -3.88 -5.80 29.46
N ALA A 323 -4.44 -5.07 28.49
CA ALA A 323 -5.25 -3.88 28.78
C ALA A 323 -6.69 -4.20 29.24
N VAL A 324 -7.14 -5.45 29.08
CA VAL A 324 -8.50 -5.90 29.45
C VAL A 324 -8.55 -6.66 30.78
N LEU A 325 -7.38 -6.96 31.39
CA LEU A 325 -7.37 -7.57 32.73
C LEU A 325 -7.65 -6.47 33.77
N PRO A 326 -8.74 -6.56 34.57
CA PRO A 326 -9.00 -5.63 35.66
C PRO A 326 -7.83 -5.71 36.65
N GLY A 327 -7.33 -4.56 37.08
CA GLY A 327 -6.28 -4.47 38.08
C GLY A 327 -6.70 -5.20 39.36
N PRO A 328 -5.76 -5.73 40.17
CA PRO A 328 -6.02 -6.47 41.40
C PRO A 328 -6.44 -5.53 42.55
N GLY A 329 -7.53 -4.76 42.37
CA GLY A 329 -7.99 -3.77 43.34
C GLY A 329 -9.49 -3.59 43.41
N ALA A 330 -10.30 -4.38 42.68
CA ALA A 330 -11.75 -4.19 42.65
C ALA A 330 -12.54 -5.23 43.49
N ALA A 331 -11.89 -5.93 44.42
CA ALA A 331 -12.51 -7.00 45.23
C ALA A 331 -12.43 -6.76 46.75
N GLU A 332 -12.24 -5.53 47.22
CA GLU A 332 -12.40 -5.18 48.65
C GLU A 332 -13.36 -4.01 48.79
N GLY A 333 -14.66 -4.30 48.93
CA GLY A 333 -15.67 -3.28 49.18
C GLY A 333 -17.09 -3.84 49.11
N GLN A 334 -17.39 -4.91 49.86
CA GLN A 334 -18.74 -5.22 50.34
C GLN A 334 -18.67 -5.67 51.79
#